data_ed57df3c1fcc4cf1bc47ad8958c3b20d
#
_entry.id   ed57df3c1fcc4cf1bc47ad8958c3b20d
#
_cell.length_a   1.000
_cell.length_b   1.000
_cell.length_c   1.000
_cell.angle_alpha   90.00
_cell.angle_beta   90.00
_cell.angle_gamma   90.00
#
_symmetry.space_group_name_H-M   'P 1'
#
loop_
_entity.id
_entity.type
_entity.pdbx_description
1 polymer ?
#
loop_
_entity_poly.entity_id
_entity_poly.type
_entity_poly.pdbx_seq_one_letter_code
_entity_poly.pdbx_strand_id
1 'polypeptide(L)'
;LVSRSVVRLYDFVIALRGMGHKIAFSNEEAEKFNRINCQAQLRWTGDVSDGLYRRFSGDPTQFEQFCAKLYGCLGYRMEVTPPVADGGFDLRMFRGGEKILVECKCFRPASSVGRPVLQKLFGANAVERANHLILVTTATFSKKAIGYARDVGIELVDGLALVTLCNRVWGGRPPVRGATAQEVQLTLE
;
A
#
# COMPACT_ATOMS: atom_id res chain seq x y z
N LEU A 1 -23.43 9.02 -14.96
CA LEU A 1 -24.14 7.86 -14.38
C LEU A 1 -23.60 6.53 -14.95
N VAL A 2 -22.28 6.31 -14.91
CA VAL A 2 -21.72 4.95 -15.03
C VAL A 2 -21.85 4.36 -13.62
N SER A 3 -22.99 3.80 -13.42
CA SER A 3 -23.61 3.55 -12.16
C SER A 3 -22.99 2.38 -11.40
N ARG A 4 -23.31 2.30 -10.14
CA ARG A 4 -23.17 1.17 -9.22
C ARG A 4 -23.40 -0.22 -9.85
N SER A 5 -24.10 -0.31 -11.00
CA SER A 5 -24.36 -1.54 -11.74
C SER A 5 -23.12 -2.15 -12.40
N VAL A 6 -22.16 -1.34 -12.87
CA VAL A 6 -20.93 -1.85 -13.54
C VAL A 6 -19.92 -2.37 -12.52
N VAL A 7 -19.81 -1.73 -11.37
CA VAL A 7 -18.99 -2.22 -10.26
C VAL A 7 -19.52 -3.57 -9.78
N ARG A 8 -20.84 -3.73 -9.66
CA ARG A 8 -21.48 -5.00 -9.30
C ARG A 8 -21.23 -6.12 -10.31
N LEU A 9 -21.22 -5.80 -11.61
CA LEU A 9 -20.92 -6.80 -12.65
C LEU A 9 -19.46 -7.26 -12.56
N TYR A 10 -18.54 -6.33 -12.31
CA TYR A 10 -17.13 -6.66 -12.11
C TYR A 10 -16.93 -7.55 -10.88
N ASP A 11 -17.49 -7.17 -9.73
CA ASP A 11 -17.40 -7.94 -8.49
C ASP A 11 -18.00 -9.34 -8.68
N PHE A 12 -19.11 -9.46 -9.42
CA PHE A 12 -19.74 -10.71 -9.76
C PHE A 12 -18.83 -11.61 -10.63
N VAL A 13 -18.19 -11.05 -11.66
CA VAL A 13 -17.23 -11.79 -12.51
C VAL A 13 -16.02 -12.26 -11.71
N ILE A 14 -15.48 -11.43 -10.81
CA ILE A 14 -14.37 -11.83 -9.93
C ILE A 14 -14.80 -12.94 -8.97
N ALA A 15 -15.99 -12.85 -8.39
CA ALA A 15 -16.53 -13.88 -7.51
C ALA A 15 -16.68 -15.22 -8.27
N LEU A 16 -17.25 -15.20 -9.48
CA LEU A 16 -17.38 -16.40 -10.31
C LEU A 16 -16.02 -17.03 -10.67
N ARG A 17 -15.02 -16.22 -11.01
CA ARG A 17 -13.66 -16.71 -11.25
C ARG A 17 -13.02 -17.30 -9.98
N GLY A 18 -13.26 -16.69 -8.83
CA GLY A 18 -12.84 -17.21 -7.52
C GLY A 18 -13.46 -18.56 -7.18
N MET A 19 -14.67 -18.82 -7.68
CA MET A 19 -15.37 -20.12 -7.56
C MET A 19 -14.90 -21.14 -8.62
N GLY A 20 -13.91 -20.83 -9.44
CA GLY A 20 -13.34 -21.73 -10.46
C GLY A 20 -14.07 -21.69 -11.82
N HIS A 21 -15.03 -20.79 -12.04
CA HIS A 21 -15.70 -20.66 -13.34
C HIS A 21 -14.76 -20.01 -14.36
N LYS A 22 -14.58 -20.65 -15.52
CA LYS A 22 -13.85 -20.11 -16.66
C LYS A 22 -14.76 -19.16 -17.44
N ILE A 23 -14.55 -17.86 -17.27
CA ILE A 23 -15.27 -16.84 -18.03
C ILE A 23 -14.35 -16.37 -19.14
N ALA A 24 -14.70 -16.67 -20.38
CA ALA A 24 -14.02 -16.22 -21.59
C ALA A 24 -14.68 -14.93 -22.11
N PHE A 25 -13.87 -13.97 -22.53
CA PHE A 25 -14.30 -12.76 -23.22
C PHE A 25 -13.67 -12.75 -24.62
N SER A 26 -14.34 -12.16 -25.58
CA SER A 26 -13.71 -11.73 -26.81
C SER A 26 -12.64 -10.67 -26.53
N ASN A 27 -11.68 -10.45 -27.40
CA ASN A 27 -10.63 -9.45 -27.19
C ASN A 27 -11.23 -8.04 -26.97
N GLU A 28 -12.29 -7.68 -27.70
CA GLU A 28 -12.97 -6.40 -27.55
C GLU A 28 -13.68 -6.26 -26.20
N GLU A 29 -14.36 -7.31 -25.75
CA GLU A 29 -15.00 -7.34 -24.44
C GLU A 29 -13.98 -7.31 -23.31
N ALA A 30 -12.85 -8.01 -23.46
CA ALA A 30 -11.75 -7.98 -22.48
C ALA A 30 -11.15 -6.57 -22.36
N GLU A 31 -10.96 -5.85 -23.46
CA GLU A 31 -10.48 -4.47 -23.43
C GLU A 31 -11.49 -3.51 -22.80
N LYS A 32 -12.80 -3.66 -23.11
CA LYS A 32 -13.86 -2.87 -22.49
C LYS A 32 -13.92 -3.14 -20.99
N PHE A 33 -13.87 -4.41 -20.60
CA PHE A 33 -13.88 -4.84 -19.22
C PHE A 33 -12.67 -4.29 -18.44
N ASN A 34 -11.47 -4.38 -19.02
CA ASN A 34 -10.25 -3.84 -18.43
C ASN A 34 -10.29 -2.32 -18.26
N ARG A 35 -10.83 -1.59 -19.25
CA ARG A 35 -11.02 -0.12 -19.15
C ARG A 35 -11.97 0.25 -18.01
N ILE A 36 -13.11 -0.43 -17.93
CA ILE A 36 -14.12 -0.20 -16.88
C ILE A 36 -13.54 -0.56 -15.52
N ASN A 37 -12.81 -1.66 -15.43
CA ASN A 37 -12.16 -2.11 -14.23
C ASN A 37 -11.10 -1.10 -13.75
N CYS A 38 -10.21 -0.64 -14.61
CA CYS A 38 -9.25 0.41 -14.28
C CYS A 38 -9.93 1.68 -13.74
N GLN A 39 -11.01 2.13 -14.38
CA GLN A 39 -11.75 3.32 -13.94
C GLN A 39 -12.48 3.09 -12.61
N ALA A 40 -13.06 1.92 -12.40
CA ALA A 40 -13.72 1.57 -11.14
C ALA A 40 -12.71 1.45 -9.99
N GLN A 41 -11.57 0.79 -10.23
CA GLN A 41 -10.49 0.69 -9.25
C GLN A 41 -9.89 2.05 -8.91
N LEU A 42 -9.64 2.92 -9.90
CA LEU A 42 -9.13 4.26 -9.67
C LEU A 42 -10.06 5.13 -8.83
N ARG A 43 -11.39 5.03 -9.04
CA ARG A 43 -12.36 5.74 -8.20
C ARG A 43 -12.43 5.20 -6.78
N TRP A 44 -12.53 3.88 -6.65
CA TRP A 44 -12.63 3.23 -5.34
C TRP A 44 -11.35 3.42 -4.52
N THR A 45 -10.17 3.29 -5.15
CA THR A 45 -8.88 3.51 -4.50
C THR A 45 -8.64 4.97 -4.16
N GLY A 46 -9.13 5.91 -4.97
CA GLY A 46 -9.08 7.34 -4.66
C GLY A 46 -9.82 7.66 -3.37
N ASP A 47 -11.04 7.16 -3.20
CA ASP A 47 -11.86 7.38 -2.00
C ASP A 47 -11.22 6.75 -0.75
N VAL A 48 -10.65 5.54 -0.87
CA VAL A 48 -10.00 4.87 0.28
C VAL A 48 -8.66 5.50 0.61
N SER A 49 -7.87 5.90 -0.38
CA SER A 49 -6.61 6.63 -0.18
C SER A 49 -6.84 7.99 0.50
N ASP A 50 -7.88 8.72 0.10
CA ASP A 50 -8.29 9.96 0.75
C ASP A 50 -8.77 9.70 2.19
N GLY A 51 -9.48 8.61 2.42
CA GLY A 51 -9.88 8.15 3.75
C GLY A 51 -8.68 7.84 4.66
N LEU A 52 -7.65 7.16 4.14
CA LEU A 52 -6.39 6.91 4.87
C LEU A 52 -5.68 8.23 5.19
N TYR A 53 -5.56 9.13 4.20
CA TYR A 53 -4.96 10.44 4.42
C TYR A 53 -5.70 11.22 5.52
N ARG A 54 -7.02 11.37 5.44
CA ARG A 54 -7.81 12.10 6.46
C ARG A 54 -7.63 11.51 7.85
N ARG A 55 -7.51 10.18 7.95
CA ARG A 55 -7.35 9.49 9.22
C ARG A 55 -6.00 9.77 9.89
N PHE A 56 -4.93 9.89 9.11
CA PHE A 56 -3.56 9.93 9.61
C PHE A 56 -2.84 11.27 9.37
N SER A 57 -3.42 12.21 8.62
CA SER A 57 -2.77 13.48 8.26
C SER A 57 -2.41 14.38 9.44
N GLY A 58 -3.10 14.22 10.58
CA GLY A 58 -2.83 14.97 11.81
C GLY A 58 -1.74 14.36 12.69
N ASP A 59 -1.30 13.13 12.41
CA ASP A 59 -0.32 12.42 13.22
C ASP A 59 0.45 11.40 12.36
N PRO A 60 1.61 11.78 11.84
CA PRO A 60 2.45 10.89 11.02
C PRO A 60 2.82 9.58 11.72
N THR A 61 3.05 9.61 13.03
CA THR A 61 3.41 8.41 13.80
C THR A 61 2.30 7.35 13.79
N GLN A 62 1.04 7.77 13.77
CA GLN A 62 -0.08 6.82 13.61
C GLN A 62 -0.08 6.16 12.22
N PHE A 63 0.38 6.85 11.18
CA PHE A 63 0.52 6.26 9.85
C PHE A 63 1.65 5.23 9.80
N GLU A 64 2.78 5.51 10.46
CA GLU A 64 3.88 4.56 10.62
C GLU A 64 3.42 3.29 11.35
N GLN A 65 2.71 3.44 12.48
CA GLN A 65 2.13 2.32 13.23
C GLN A 65 1.12 1.52 12.40
N PHE A 66 0.31 2.19 11.59
CA PHE A 66 -0.61 1.54 10.66
C PHE A 66 0.14 0.71 9.62
N CYS A 67 1.19 1.26 9.01
CA CYS A 67 2.05 0.53 8.07
C CYS A 67 2.74 -0.66 8.76
N ALA A 68 3.27 -0.48 9.98
CA ALA A 68 3.85 -1.56 10.76
C ALA A 68 2.85 -2.72 10.97
N LYS A 69 1.61 -2.41 11.35
CA LYS A 69 0.54 -3.41 11.51
C LYS A 69 0.20 -4.11 10.19
N LEU A 70 0.10 -3.36 9.09
CA LEU A 70 -0.17 -3.90 7.76
C LEU A 70 0.91 -4.92 7.35
N TYR A 71 2.18 -4.54 7.45
CA TYR A 71 3.29 -5.43 7.11
C TYR A 71 3.41 -6.60 8.09
N GLY A 72 3.09 -6.41 9.38
CA GLY A 72 2.99 -7.49 10.36
C GLY A 72 1.98 -8.56 9.94
N CYS A 73 0.79 -8.15 9.49
CA CYS A 73 -0.22 -9.06 8.93
C CYS A 73 0.22 -9.76 7.63
N LEU A 74 1.17 -9.18 6.89
CA LEU A 74 1.80 -9.78 5.71
C LEU A 74 2.95 -10.73 6.06
N GLY A 75 3.21 -11.00 7.35
CA GLY A 75 4.22 -11.93 7.83
C GLY A 75 5.63 -11.34 7.99
N TYR A 76 5.75 -10.01 8.04
CA TYR A 76 7.00 -9.36 8.37
C TYR A 76 7.14 -9.22 9.89
N ARG A 77 8.32 -9.56 10.44
CA ARG A 77 8.66 -9.29 11.83
C ARG A 77 9.15 -7.86 11.97
N MET A 78 8.55 -7.10 12.86
CA MET A 78 8.94 -5.71 13.15
C MET A 78 9.99 -5.68 14.26
N GLU A 79 11.00 -4.83 14.08
CA GLU A 79 11.87 -4.45 15.18
C GLU A 79 11.35 -3.14 15.77
N VAL A 80 11.13 -3.13 17.08
CA VAL A 80 10.74 -1.92 17.80
C VAL A 80 11.97 -1.01 17.87
N THR A 81 12.02 0.00 17.02
CA THR A 81 13.06 1.03 17.10
C THR A 81 12.62 2.07 18.13
N PRO A 82 13.48 2.45 19.09
CA PRO A 82 13.18 3.60 19.95
C PRO A 82 12.95 4.84 19.07
N PRO A 83 12.08 5.77 19.46
CA PRO A 83 11.81 6.99 18.71
C PRO A 83 12.98 7.99 18.82
N VAL A 84 14.20 7.54 18.55
CA VAL A 84 15.40 8.38 18.64
C VAL A 84 16.10 8.39 17.31
N ALA A 85 16.19 9.59 16.78
CA ALA A 85 16.98 10.06 15.64
C ALA A 85 16.44 9.70 14.25
N ASP A 86 16.26 10.75 13.51
CA ASP A 86 16.20 10.95 12.06
C ASP A 86 17.09 10.03 11.19
N GLY A 87 16.99 8.71 11.40
CA GLY A 87 17.75 7.71 10.63
C GLY A 87 17.41 7.70 9.14
N GLY A 88 16.37 8.45 8.74
CA GLY A 88 15.94 8.49 7.35
C GLY A 88 15.03 7.34 6.93
N PHE A 89 14.47 6.61 7.91
CA PHE A 89 13.44 5.58 7.76
C PHE A 89 12.60 5.49 9.02
N ASP A 90 11.37 4.99 8.90
CA ASP A 90 10.41 4.92 9.98
C ASP A 90 10.27 3.50 10.55
N LEU A 91 10.42 2.45 9.72
CA LEU A 91 10.28 1.07 10.15
C LEU A 91 11.48 0.23 9.74
N ARG A 92 11.87 -0.69 10.65
CA ARG A 92 12.81 -1.76 10.37
C ARG A 92 12.07 -3.08 10.50
N MET A 93 12.08 -3.87 9.44
CA MET A 93 11.38 -5.14 9.42
C MET A 93 12.23 -6.25 8.81
N PHE A 94 11.84 -7.51 9.09
CA PHE A 94 12.58 -8.70 8.67
C PHE A 94 11.63 -9.75 8.10
N ARG A 95 12.07 -10.41 7.04
CA ARG A 95 11.39 -11.56 6.46
C ARG A 95 12.41 -12.46 5.76
N GLY A 96 12.37 -13.79 6.03
CA GLY A 96 13.27 -14.74 5.38
C GLY A 96 14.77 -14.51 5.66
N GLY A 97 15.11 -13.84 6.79
CA GLY A 97 16.49 -13.46 7.11
C GLY A 97 16.93 -12.12 6.53
N GLU A 98 16.13 -11.52 5.66
CA GLU A 98 16.43 -10.23 5.05
C GLU A 98 15.93 -9.07 5.91
N LYS A 99 16.71 -8.00 5.92
CA LYS A 99 16.41 -6.73 6.59
C LYS A 99 15.85 -5.73 5.58
N ILE A 100 14.75 -5.11 5.93
CA ILE A 100 14.04 -4.14 5.09
C ILE A 100 13.86 -2.84 5.87
N LEU A 101 14.17 -1.70 5.24
CA LEU A 101 13.84 -0.38 5.77
C LEU A 101 12.64 0.18 5.03
N VAL A 102 11.74 0.82 5.78
CA VAL A 102 10.54 1.45 5.23
C VAL A 102 10.48 2.91 5.68
N GLU A 103 10.26 3.80 4.73
CA GLU A 103 9.91 5.19 4.96
C GLU A 103 8.41 5.36 4.67
N CYS A 104 7.69 6.03 5.56
CA CYS A 104 6.24 6.23 5.48
C CYS A 104 5.91 7.71 5.31
N LYS A 105 5.15 8.07 4.29
CA LYS A 105 4.76 9.48 4.03
C LYS A 105 3.25 9.61 3.84
N CYS A 106 2.58 10.14 4.86
CA CYS A 106 1.15 10.44 4.79
C CYS A 106 0.92 11.80 4.12
N PHE A 107 0.82 11.83 2.81
CA PHE A 107 0.59 13.04 2.02
C PHE A 107 -0.79 13.00 1.35
N ARG A 108 -1.29 14.19 0.95
CA ARG A 108 -2.56 14.29 0.20
C ARG A 108 -2.50 13.41 -1.06
N PRO A 109 -3.54 12.64 -1.38
CA PRO A 109 -3.56 11.77 -2.56
C PRO A 109 -3.25 12.48 -3.88
N ALA A 110 -3.67 13.73 -4.01
CA ALA A 110 -3.38 14.57 -5.19
C ALA A 110 -1.95 15.11 -5.24
N SER A 111 -1.13 14.91 -4.20
CA SER A 111 0.27 15.33 -4.17
C SER A 111 1.20 14.21 -4.66
N SER A 112 2.48 14.51 -4.81
CA SER A 112 3.48 13.53 -5.20
C SER A 112 4.74 13.61 -4.33
N VAL A 113 5.27 12.45 -3.97
CA VAL A 113 6.56 12.33 -3.28
C VAL A 113 7.68 12.55 -4.29
N GLY A 114 8.61 13.43 -3.93
CA GLY A 114 9.76 13.78 -4.76
C GLY A 114 10.99 12.91 -4.47
N ARG A 115 11.97 12.96 -5.41
CA ARG A 115 13.27 12.28 -5.31
C ARG A 115 14.03 12.50 -3.99
N PRO A 116 14.02 13.70 -3.34
CA PRO A 116 14.78 13.92 -2.11
C PRO A 116 14.44 12.96 -0.96
N VAL A 117 13.18 12.54 -0.84
CA VAL A 117 12.75 11.56 0.19
C VAL A 117 13.41 10.20 -0.04
N LEU A 118 13.46 9.77 -1.30
CA LEU A 118 14.12 8.51 -1.67
C LEU A 118 15.63 8.57 -1.45
N GLN A 119 16.24 9.72 -1.71
CA GLN A 119 17.67 9.94 -1.47
C GLN A 119 18.01 9.86 0.02
N LYS A 120 17.13 10.39 0.90
CA LYS A 120 17.28 10.28 2.35
C LYS A 120 17.24 8.79 2.78
N LEU A 121 16.26 8.03 2.31
CA LEU A 121 16.13 6.60 2.61
C LEU A 121 17.32 5.79 2.08
N PHE A 122 17.77 6.08 0.85
CA PHE A 122 18.94 5.42 0.28
C PHE A 122 20.23 5.73 1.06
N GLY A 123 20.39 7.00 1.48
CA GLY A 123 21.52 7.41 2.32
C GLY A 123 21.55 6.72 3.67
N ALA A 124 20.39 6.55 4.32
CA ALA A 124 20.26 5.80 5.57
C ALA A 124 20.77 4.35 5.44
N ASN A 125 20.58 3.76 4.27
CA ASN A 125 21.00 2.38 4.02
C ASN A 125 22.53 2.20 3.96
N ALA A 126 23.29 3.25 3.79
CA ALA A 126 24.77 3.18 3.86
C ALA A 126 25.25 2.70 5.23
N VAL A 127 24.50 3.06 6.29
CA VAL A 127 24.76 2.63 7.69
C VAL A 127 24.02 1.35 8.02
N GLU A 128 22.73 1.29 7.68
CA GLU A 128 21.83 0.19 8.07
C GLU A 128 22.08 -1.11 7.32
N ARG A 129 22.59 -1.05 6.09
CA ARG A 129 22.94 -2.22 5.26
C ARG A 129 21.76 -3.19 5.12
N ALA A 130 20.56 -2.66 4.89
CA ALA A 130 19.38 -3.47 4.62
C ALA A 130 19.42 -4.05 3.20
N ASN A 131 18.76 -5.19 3.04
CA ASN A 131 18.65 -5.87 1.75
C ASN A 131 17.65 -5.18 0.83
N HIS A 132 16.58 -4.60 1.41
CA HIS A 132 15.51 -3.93 0.65
C HIS A 132 15.14 -2.58 1.28
N LEU A 133 14.71 -1.68 0.41
CA LEU A 133 14.20 -0.35 0.78
C LEU A 133 12.80 -0.20 0.22
N ILE A 134 11.86 0.25 1.02
CA ILE A 134 10.47 0.49 0.61
C ILE A 134 10.07 1.91 1.01
N LEU A 135 9.44 2.65 0.12
CA LEU A 135 8.79 3.91 0.43
C LEU A 135 7.28 3.77 0.25
N VAL A 136 6.54 3.98 1.33
CA VAL A 136 5.07 3.88 1.38
C VAL A 136 4.46 5.27 1.49
N THR A 137 3.44 5.56 0.69
CA THR A 137 2.73 6.84 0.79
C THR A 137 1.23 6.68 0.50
N THR A 138 0.42 7.60 1.02
CA THR A 138 -0.98 7.78 0.63
C THR A 138 -1.15 8.60 -0.66
N ALA A 139 -0.06 9.16 -1.19
CA ALA A 139 0.00 9.99 -2.38
C ALA A 139 0.51 9.21 -3.61
N THR A 140 0.97 9.93 -4.62
CA THR A 140 1.65 9.39 -5.81
C THR A 140 3.15 9.67 -5.75
N PHE A 141 3.91 9.22 -6.76
CA PHE A 141 5.33 9.53 -6.93
C PHE A 141 5.56 10.39 -8.16
N SER A 142 6.47 11.35 -8.06
CA SER A 142 6.90 12.13 -9.23
C SER A 142 7.69 11.27 -10.21
N LYS A 143 7.70 11.64 -11.50
CA LYS A 143 8.49 10.94 -12.54
C LYS A 143 9.97 10.81 -12.16
N LYS A 144 10.55 11.88 -11.55
CA LYS A 144 11.95 11.87 -11.07
C LYS A 144 12.16 10.92 -9.91
N ALA A 145 11.18 10.76 -9.02
CA ALA A 145 11.21 9.79 -7.93
C ALA A 145 11.17 8.35 -8.46
N ILE A 146 10.25 8.05 -9.37
CA ILE A 146 10.11 6.73 -10.01
C ILE A 146 11.41 6.33 -10.74
N GLY A 147 12.00 7.24 -11.53
CA GLY A 147 13.26 6.97 -12.20
C GLY A 147 14.37 6.64 -11.20
N TYR A 148 14.55 7.47 -10.19
CA TYR A 148 15.57 7.26 -9.17
C TYR A 148 15.35 5.94 -8.39
N ALA A 149 14.12 5.64 -7.99
CA ALA A 149 13.79 4.40 -7.27
C ALA A 149 14.20 3.15 -8.07
N ARG A 150 13.91 3.15 -9.38
CA ARG A 150 14.32 2.06 -10.29
C ARG A 150 15.85 1.93 -10.37
N ASP A 151 16.58 3.05 -10.45
CA ASP A 151 18.04 3.06 -10.60
C ASP A 151 18.74 2.53 -9.34
N VAL A 152 18.17 2.74 -8.15
CA VAL A 152 18.76 2.34 -6.85
C VAL A 152 18.07 1.19 -6.15
N GLY A 153 17.03 0.60 -6.75
CA GLY A 153 16.33 -0.58 -6.22
C GLY A 153 15.41 -0.29 -5.02
N ILE A 154 14.75 0.89 -4.97
CA ILE A 154 13.75 1.20 -3.94
C ILE A 154 12.36 0.78 -4.44
N GLU A 155 11.66 -0.04 -3.65
CA GLU A 155 10.25 -0.37 -3.89
C GLU A 155 9.35 0.83 -3.54
N LEU A 156 8.40 1.13 -4.44
CA LEU A 156 7.45 2.23 -4.27
C LEU A 156 6.04 1.69 -4.05
N VAL A 157 5.44 2.05 -2.91
CA VAL A 157 4.05 1.74 -2.57
C VAL A 157 3.28 3.06 -2.50
N ASP A 158 2.65 3.42 -3.59
CA ASP A 158 1.78 4.61 -3.67
C ASP A 158 0.41 4.35 -3.01
N GLY A 159 -0.46 5.37 -2.98
CA GLY A 159 -1.78 5.26 -2.36
C GLY A 159 -2.63 4.14 -2.95
N LEU A 160 -2.51 3.85 -4.25
CA LEU A 160 -3.23 2.77 -4.93
C LEU A 160 -2.70 1.39 -4.51
N ALA A 161 -1.38 1.22 -4.52
CA ALA A 161 -0.73 -0.01 -4.07
C ALA A 161 -0.99 -0.27 -2.58
N LEU A 162 -0.95 0.79 -1.74
CA LEU A 162 -1.24 0.70 -0.31
C LEU A 162 -2.67 0.21 -0.05
N VAL A 163 -3.67 0.77 -0.75
CA VAL A 163 -5.06 0.30 -0.64
C VAL A 163 -5.19 -1.15 -1.10
N THR A 164 -4.47 -1.55 -2.14
CA THR A 164 -4.45 -2.94 -2.61
C THR A 164 -3.89 -3.88 -1.54
N LEU A 165 -2.82 -3.49 -0.85
CA LEU A 165 -2.27 -4.24 0.28
C LEU A 165 -3.27 -4.33 1.45
N CYS A 166 -3.94 -3.22 1.79
CA CYS A 166 -4.98 -3.20 2.83
C CYS A 166 -6.12 -4.17 2.51
N ASN A 167 -6.57 -4.19 1.26
CA ASN A 167 -7.63 -5.10 0.83
C ASN A 167 -7.21 -6.56 0.92
N ARG A 168 -5.98 -6.86 0.56
CA ARG A 168 -5.43 -8.21 0.66
C ARG A 168 -5.40 -8.72 2.10
N VAL A 169 -5.12 -7.83 3.07
CA VAL A 169 -5.00 -8.18 4.48
C VAL A 169 -6.36 -8.16 5.19
N TRP A 170 -7.20 -7.15 4.90
CA TRP A 170 -8.42 -6.88 5.69
C TRP A 170 -9.71 -6.90 4.87
N GLY A 171 -9.69 -7.41 3.64
CA GLY A 171 -10.88 -7.52 2.80
C GLY A 171 -11.56 -6.17 2.51
N GLY A 172 -10.79 -5.08 2.44
CA GLY A 172 -11.30 -3.73 2.17
C GLY A 172 -11.75 -2.95 3.41
N ARG A 173 -11.61 -3.51 4.61
CA ARG A 173 -11.87 -2.81 5.88
C ARG A 173 -10.57 -2.63 6.65
N PRO A 174 -9.97 -1.43 6.67
CA PRO A 174 -8.80 -1.19 7.52
C PRO A 174 -9.17 -1.42 9.00
N PRO A 175 -8.23 -1.89 9.83
CA PRO A 175 -8.50 -2.19 11.24
C PRO A 175 -9.04 -0.97 11.97
N VAL A 176 -10.03 -1.19 12.83
CA VAL A 176 -10.59 -0.16 13.72
C VAL A 176 -9.50 0.28 14.69
N ARG A 177 -9.50 1.55 15.09
CA ARG A 177 -8.60 2.07 16.14
C ARG A 177 -8.69 1.17 17.38
N GLY A 178 -7.56 0.60 17.82
CA GLY A 178 -7.48 -0.17 19.07
C GLY A 178 -7.58 -1.70 18.93
N ALA A 179 -7.84 -2.27 17.76
CA ALA A 179 -7.84 -3.73 17.60
C ALA A 179 -6.41 -4.30 17.79
N THR A 180 -6.26 -5.25 18.69
CA THR A 180 -4.99 -5.97 18.92
C THR A 180 -4.73 -6.97 17.79
N ALA A 181 -3.47 -7.42 17.63
CA ALA A 181 -3.10 -8.41 16.61
C ALA A 181 -3.92 -9.72 16.73
N GLN A 182 -4.40 -10.06 17.92
CA GLN A 182 -5.23 -11.24 18.18
C GLN A 182 -6.64 -11.14 17.62
N GLU A 183 -7.26 -9.93 17.62
CA GLU A 183 -8.62 -9.74 17.08
C GLU A 183 -8.67 -9.79 15.55
N VAL A 184 -7.53 -9.58 14.87
CA VAL A 184 -7.43 -9.68 13.41
C VAL A 184 -7.37 -11.14 12.95
N GLN A 185 -6.83 -12.05 13.77
CA GLN A 185 -6.73 -13.48 13.46
C GLN A 185 -8.09 -14.18 13.47
N LEU A 186 -9.02 -13.74 14.34
CA LEU A 186 -10.38 -14.31 14.46
C LEU A 186 -11.33 -13.94 13.32
N THR A 187 -10.95 -13.05 12.43
CA THR A 187 -11.78 -12.62 11.28
C THR A 187 -11.37 -13.34 9.99
N LEU A 188 -10.39 -14.24 10.03
CA LEU A 188 -9.83 -14.97 8.89
C LEU A 188 -10.14 -16.49 8.93
N GLU A 189 -10.90 -16.95 9.91
CA GLU A 189 -11.52 -18.28 9.98
C GLU A 189 -13.00 -18.19 9.54
#